data_954d5b7e5997b15fbb00384c3f310252
#
_entry.id   954d5b7e5997b15fbb00384c3f310252
#
_cell.length_a   1.000
_cell.length_b   1.000
_cell.length_c   1.000
_cell.angle_alpha   90.00
_cell.angle_beta   90.00
_cell.angle_gamma   90.00
#
_symmetry.space_group_name_H-M   'P 1'
#
loop_
_entity.id
_entity.type
_entity.pdbx_description
1 polymer ?
#
loop_
_entity_poly.entity_id
_entity_poly.type
_entity_poly.pdbx_seq_one_letter_code
_entity_poly.pdbx_strand_id
1 'polypeptide(L)'
;MSNDETSSNVQMTKIRSDTILLSFGFRHSFVIRHSAFVICLTLASACMSAEPTPSAKDILDSVRMLESRQQLDLQGQLRQDDVAIPFRLMQNGPLIRYTFTNPDETLELRLGENSSRLELVTDAGTEKVGASKLQEKIRGTILTYGDLAFKFLYWPNARLLGEEKVRTRKCWKLQLRAPSRESTYSNVLLWVDKASGALMRMEGYDWDAKIIKRFEVVSAQKIERRWFLKQMRVEQFQPGTNHVEARAYLEIKR
;
A
#
# COMPACT_ATOMS: atom_id res chain seq x y z
N MET A 1 40.11 -54.99 -14.30
CA MET A 1 40.87 -54.69 -13.09
C MET A 1 40.19 -53.55 -12.42
N SER A 2 39.43 -53.94 -11.45
CA SER A 2 39.41 -53.52 -10.03
C SER A 2 38.86 -52.09 -9.85
N ASN A 3 37.61 -51.97 -9.47
CA ASN A 3 36.99 -51.83 -8.15
C ASN A 3 37.62 -50.69 -7.33
N ASP A 4 36.81 -49.69 -6.97
CA ASP A 4 36.27 -49.64 -5.59
C ASP A 4 35.17 -48.58 -5.46
N GLU A 5 34.03 -49.04 -4.93
CA GLU A 5 32.92 -48.27 -4.38
C GLU A 5 33.35 -47.62 -3.05
N THR A 6 32.87 -46.43 -2.77
CA THR A 6 32.69 -46.00 -1.36
C THR A 6 31.37 -45.25 -1.23
N SER A 7 30.40 -45.99 -0.78
CA SER A 7 29.10 -45.56 -0.27
C SER A 7 29.29 -44.79 1.04
N SER A 8 28.76 -43.60 1.16
CA SER A 8 28.67 -42.87 2.41
C SER A 8 27.19 -42.69 2.80
N ASN A 9 26.78 -43.56 3.74
CA ASN A 9 25.50 -43.52 4.44
C ASN A 9 25.42 -42.29 5.33
N VAL A 10 24.42 -41.43 5.10
CA VAL A 10 23.98 -40.45 6.08
C VAL A 10 22.71 -40.94 6.74
N GLN A 11 22.84 -41.28 8.01
CA GLN A 11 21.74 -41.72 8.88
C GLN A 11 20.78 -40.56 9.17
N MET A 12 19.49 -40.77 8.90
CA MET A 12 18.40 -39.97 9.41
C MET A 12 18.25 -40.18 10.92
N THR A 13 18.47 -39.15 11.70
CA THR A 13 18.14 -39.15 13.13
C THR A 13 16.68 -38.74 13.28
N LYS A 14 15.86 -39.70 13.65
CA LYS A 14 14.44 -39.61 13.96
C LYS A 14 14.27 -39.05 15.36
N ILE A 15 13.83 -37.80 15.48
CA ILE A 15 13.48 -37.22 16.80
C ILE A 15 12.08 -37.68 17.17
N ARG A 16 12.04 -38.41 18.29
CA ARG A 16 10.85 -39.00 18.89
C ARG A 16 10.18 -37.95 19.78
N SER A 17 8.92 -37.70 19.54
CA SER A 17 8.06 -36.88 20.40
C SER A 17 7.61 -37.68 21.61
N ASP A 18 8.12 -37.36 22.77
CA ASP A 18 7.60 -37.92 24.03
C ASP A 18 6.44 -37.08 24.54
N THR A 19 5.25 -37.67 24.47
CA THR A 19 4.04 -37.16 25.11
C THR A 19 4.01 -37.58 26.54
N ILE A 20 4.16 -36.64 27.47
CA ILE A 20 4.01 -36.89 28.91
C ILE A 20 2.53 -36.80 29.27
N LEU A 21 1.91 -37.94 29.53
CA LEU A 21 0.60 -38.09 30.13
C LEU A 21 0.73 -38.02 31.66
N LEU A 22 0.29 -36.94 32.27
CA LEU A 22 0.11 -36.85 33.72
C LEU A 22 -1.32 -37.32 34.08
N SER A 23 -1.41 -38.52 34.59
CA SER A 23 -2.63 -39.06 35.20
C SER A 23 -2.74 -38.57 36.64
N PHE A 24 -3.75 -37.77 36.96
CA PHE A 24 -4.13 -37.46 38.34
C PHE A 24 -5.21 -38.43 38.80
N GLY A 25 -4.81 -39.29 39.73
CA GLY A 25 -5.73 -40.17 40.46
C GLY A 25 -6.47 -39.41 41.57
N PHE A 26 -7.80 -39.41 41.50
CA PHE A 26 -8.67 -38.92 42.57
C PHE A 26 -8.84 -40.03 43.64
N ARG A 27 -8.45 -39.74 44.87
CA ARG A 27 -8.95 -40.46 46.04
C ARG A 27 -9.88 -39.55 46.85
N HIS A 28 -11.11 -40.01 47.03
CA HIS A 28 -12.12 -39.39 47.86
C HIS A 28 -11.73 -39.43 49.35
N SER A 29 -11.88 -38.28 50.01
CA SER A 29 -12.20 -38.29 51.43
C SER A 29 -13.03 -37.05 51.77
N PHE A 30 -14.27 -37.29 52.17
CA PHE A 30 -15.27 -36.30 52.53
C PHE A 30 -15.03 -35.89 53.99
N VAL A 31 -14.75 -34.60 54.23
CA VAL A 31 -14.96 -33.96 55.54
C VAL A 31 -15.55 -32.57 55.31
N ILE A 32 -16.83 -32.45 55.66
CA ILE A 32 -17.56 -31.16 55.65
C ILE A 32 -17.16 -30.40 56.92
N ARG A 33 -16.49 -29.24 56.74
CA ARG A 33 -16.43 -28.20 57.77
C ARG A 33 -16.92 -26.88 57.16
N HIS A 34 -18.00 -26.38 57.74
CA HIS A 34 -18.53 -25.05 57.44
C HIS A 34 -17.52 -23.99 57.82
N SER A 35 -17.02 -23.28 56.86
CA SER A 35 -16.33 -22.01 57.06
C SER A 35 -16.84 -21.05 56.02
N ALA A 36 -17.43 -19.94 56.49
CA ALA A 36 -17.95 -18.86 55.69
C ALA A 36 -16.83 -18.26 54.82
N PHE A 37 -16.84 -18.59 53.52
CA PHE A 37 -15.91 -18.04 52.56
C PHE A 37 -16.54 -16.76 52.02
N VAL A 38 -16.10 -15.61 52.54
CA VAL A 38 -16.39 -14.31 51.98
C VAL A 38 -15.69 -14.25 50.62
N ILE A 39 -16.43 -14.45 49.56
CA ILE A 39 -15.93 -14.25 48.18
C ILE A 39 -15.82 -12.76 47.97
N CYS A 40 -14.65 -12.18 48.21
CA CYS A 40 -14.27 -10.89 47.64
C CYS A 40 -14.18 -11.07 46.13
N LEU A 41 -15.26 -10.74 45.41
CA LEU A 41 -15.25 -10.53 43.96
C LEU A 41 -14.44 -9.25 43.70
N THR A 42 -13.13 -9.36 43.60
CA THR A 42 -12.33 -8.32 42.96
C THR A 42 -12.66 -8.34 41.50
N LEU A 43 -13.58 -7.47 41.07
CA LEU A 43 -13.73 -7.07 39.68
C LEU A 43 -12.42 -6.43 39.21
N ALA A 44 -11.50 -7.26 38.74
CA ALA A 44 -10.38 -6.80 37.93
C ALA A 44 -11.01 -6.24 36.64
N SER A 45 -11.35 -4.95 36.65
CA SER A 45 -11.60 -4.20 35.44
C SER A 45 -10.32 -4.23 34.63
N ALA A 46 -10.24 -5.19 33.69
CA ALA A 46 -9.23 -5.17 32.65
C ALA A 46 -9.51 -3.88 31.85
N CYS A 47 -8.82 -2.81 32.20
CA CYS A 47 -8.67 -1.66 31.35
C CYS A 47 -7.97 -2.19 30.08
N MET A 48 -8.76 -2.60 29.09
CA MET A 48 -8.29 -2.74 27.74
C MET A 48 -7.85 -1.34 27.30
N SER A 49 -6.56 -1.07 27.47
CA SER A 49 -5.95 0.13 26.87
C SER A 49 -6.18 0.02 25.38
N ALA A 50 -7.19 0.72 24.88
CA ALA A 50 -7.38 0.89 23.45
C ALA A 50 -6.08 1.53 22.93
N GLU A 51 -5.40 0.87 22.00
CA GLU A 51 -4.25 1.48 21.34
C GLU A 51 -4.67 2.85 20.82
N PRO A 52 -3.87 3.90 21.07
CA PRO A 52 -4.25 5.25 20.64
C PRO A 52 -4.39 5.25 19.11
N THR A 53 -5.54 5.74 18.63
CA THR A 53 -5.80 5.89 17.20
C THR A 53 -4.74 6.86 16.62
N PRO A 54 -3.98 6.44 15.58
CA PRO A 54 -2.95 7.31 15.02
C PRO A 54 -3.58 8.56 14.39
N SER A 55 -2.85 9.66 14.40
CA SER A 55 -3.30 10.87 13.72
C SER A 55 -3.23 10.70 12.20
N ALA A 56 -4.01 11.50 11.46
CA ALA A 56 -3.94 11.51 9.99
C ALA A 56 -2.52 11.83 9.49
N LYS A 57 -1.79 12.69 10.20
CA LYS A 57 -0.40 13.02 9.90
C LYS A 57 0.50 11.82 10.05
N ASP A 58 0.41 11.07 11.16
CA ASP A 58 1.25 9.89 11.41
C ASP A 58 1.04 8.82 10.34
N ILE A 59 -0.22 8.62 9.90
CA ILE A 59 -0.54 7.68 8.83
C ILE A 59 0.10 8.13 7.52
N LEU A 60 0.00 9.40 7.14
CA LEU A 60 0.62 9.92 5.91
C LEU A 60 2.14 9.89 5.97
N ASP A 61 2.74 10.20 7.11
CA ASP A 61 4.18 10.12 7.31
C ASP A 61 4.66 8.67 7.16
N SER A 62 3.89 7.69 7.66
CA SER A 62 4.21 6.28 7.47
C SER A 62 4.15 5.84 6.00
N VAL A 63 3.16 6.32 5.23
CA VAL A 63 3.06 6.08 3.77
C VAL A 63 4.28 6.66 3.05
N ARG A 64 4.62 7.93 3.29
CA ARG A 64 5.78 8.60 2.69
C ARG A 64 7.09 7.90 3.04
N MET A 65 7.25 7.49 4.31
CA MET A 65 8.43 6.76 4.76
C MET A 65 8.53 5.37 4.11
N LEU A 66 7.43 4.65 3.97
CA LEU A 66 7.41 3.36 3.30
C LEU A 66 7.87 3.51 1.84
N GLU A 67 7.31 4.46 1.12
CA GLU A 67 7.70 4.76 -0.26
C GLU A 67 9.18 5.16 -0.36
N SER A 68 9.68 6.02 0.53
CA SER A 68 11.07 6.51 0.48
C SER A 68 12.15 5.47 0.83
N ARG A 69 11.79 4.30 1.32
CA ARG A 69 12.75 3.23 1.72
C ARG A 69 12.82 2.06 0.74
N GLN A 70 12.03 2.09 -0.32
CA GLN A 70 11.98 0.98 -1.26
C GLN A 70 13.18 1.01 -2.22
N GLN A 71 13.63 -0.18 -2.60
CA GLN A 71 14.54 -0.40 -3.72
C GLN A 71 13.86 -1.38 -4.66
N LEU A 72 13.52 -0.92 -5.86
CA LEU A 72 12.74 -1.66 -6.84
C LEU A 72 13.34 -1.48 -8.23
N ASP A 73 13.25 -2.53 -9.02
CA ASP A 73 13.45 -2.51 -10.46
C ASP A 73 12.38 -3.42 -11.08
N LEU A 74 11.35 -2.81 -11.60
CA LEU A 74 10.15 -3.49 -12.06
C LEU A 74 9.83 -3.11 -13.49
N GLN A 75 9.42 -4.08 -14.27
CA GLN A 75 8.82 -3.85 -15.57
C GLN A 75 7.30 -3.90 -15.46
N GLY A 76 6.63 -3.07 -16.21
CA GLY A 76 5.19 -2.99 -16.20
C GLY A 76 4.63 -2.49 -17.52
N GLN A 77 3.32 -2.39 -17.54
CA GLN A 77 2.60 -1.77 -18.63
C GLN A 77 1.41 -0.98 -18.10
N LEU A 78 1.12 0.12 -18.76
CA LEU A 78 -0.13 0.85 -18.62
C LEU A 78 -1.04 0.38 -19.76
N ARG A 79 -2.17 -0.25 -19.44
CA ARG A 79 -3.11 -0.79 -20.43
C ARG A 79 -4.44 -0.07 -20.33
N GLN A 80 -4.92 0.41 -21.47
CA GLN A 80 -6.26 0.95 -21.62
C GLN A 80 -6.81 0.54 -22.98
N ASP A 81 -7.97 -0.13 -22.99
CA ASP A 81 -8.58 -0.70 -24.19
C ASP A 81 -7.56 -1.57 -24.95
N ASP A 82 -7.29 -1.29 -26.22
CA ASP A 82 -6.32 -2.00 -27.05
C ASP A 82 -4.89 -1.43 -26.96
N VAL A 83 -4.69 -0.36 -26.16
CA VAL A 83 -3.39 0.29 -26.01
C VAL A 83 -2.65 -0.29 -24.81
N ALA A 84 -1.42 -0.74 -25.02
CA ALA A 84 -0.50 -1.18 -23.96
C ALA A 84 0.81 -0.39 -24.06
N ILE A 85 1.12 0.38 -23.04
CA ILE A 85 2.32 1.22 -22.95
C ILE A 85 3.28 0.57 -21.96
N PRO A 86 4.38 -0.05 -22.43
CA PRO A 86 5.38 -0.60 -21.55
C PRO A 86 6.13 0.50 -20.81
N PHE A 87 6.50 0.24 -19.56
CA PHE A 87 7.36 1.10 -18.77
C PHE A 87 8.28 0.27 -17.85
N ARG A 88 9.38 0.87 -17.46
CA ARG A 88 10.23 0.41 -16.37
C ARG A 88 10.10 1.38 -15.21
N LEU A 89 9.94 0.84 -14.00
CA LEU A 89 9.92 1.60 -12.75
C LEU A 89 11.15 1.19 -11.95
N MET A 90 12.05 2.13 -11.74
CA MET A 90 13.19 1.97 -10.85
C MET A 90 12.99 2.87 -9.65
N GLN A 91 13.14 2.32 -8.47
CA GLN A 91 13.10 3.12 -7.23
C GLN A 91 14.36 2.86 -6.42
N ASN A 92 14.99 3.94 -6.00
CA ASN A 92 16.14 3.92 -5.08
C ASN A 92 15.89 4.96 -3.98
N GLY A 93 15.33 4.49 -2.88
CA GLY A 93 14.92 5.37 -1.80
C GLY A 93 13.87 6.39 -2.27
N PRO A 94 14.12 7.71 -2.04
CA PRO A 94 13.17 8.76 -2.38
C PRO A 94 13.10 9.09 -3.88
N LEU A 95 13.91 8.45 -4.72
CA LEU A 95 13.92 8.68 -6.17
C LEU A 95 13.22 7.54 -6.89
N ILE A 96 12.14 7.87 -7.61
CA ILE A 96 11.40 6.94 -8.46
C ILE A 96 11.57 7.40 -9.90
N ARG A 97 12.05 6.50 -10.77
CA ARG A 97 12.24 6.76 -12.19
C ARG A 97 11.26 5.91 -12.98
N TYR A 98 10.48 6.57 -13.85
CA TYR A 98 9.62 5.94 -14.83
C TYR A 98 10.24 6.10 -16.21
N THR A 99 10.52 5.01 -16.89
CA THR A 99 11.05 5.02 -18.25
C THR A 99 10.02 4.39 -19.18
N PHE A 100 9.54 5.17 -20.14
CA PHE A 100 8.65 4.74 -21.21
C PHE A 100 9.45 4.61 -22.50
N THR A 101 9.06 3.67 -23.34
CA THR A 101 9.64 3.47 -24.68
C THR A 101 8.62 3.83 -25.77
N ASN A 102 9.12 4.21 -26.96
CA ASN A 102 8.32 4.49 -28.18
C ASN A 102 7.25 5.60 -28.01
N PRO A 103 7.64 6.89 -27.97
CA PRO A 103 8.99 7.44 -27.92
C PRO A 103 9.64 7.30 -26.54
N ASP A 104 10.97 7.40 -26.47
CA ASP A 104 11.65 7.32 -25.19
C ASP A 104 11.34 8.57 -24.36
N GLU A 105 10.94 8.35 -23.12
CA GLU A 105 10.65 9.40 -22.15
C GLU A 105 10.98 8.88 -20.75
N THR A 106 11.76 9.64 -20.02
CA THR A 106 12.11 9.29 -18.64
C THR A 106 11.68 10.42 -17.70
N LEU A 107 10.94 10.03 -16.66
CA LEU A 107 10.49 10.91 -15.59
C LEU A 107 11.16 10.50 -14.29
N GLU A 108 11.58 11.48 -13.52
CA GLU A 108 12.06 11.29 -12.14
C GLU A 108 11.10 11.95 -11.16
N LEU A 109 10.54 11.16 -10.25
CA LEU A 109 9.82 11.63 -9.10
C LEU A 109 10.74 11.62 -7.88
N ARG A 110 10.95 12.79 -7.29
CA ARG A 110 11.70 12.97 -6.04
C ARG A 110 10.73 13.18 -4.90
N LEU A 111 10.77 12.26 -3.93
CA LEU A 111 9.98 12.33 -2.69
C LEU A 111 10.81 13.04 -1.63
N GLY A 112 10.50 14.29 -1.34
CA GLY A 112 11.14 15.06 -0.26
C GLY A 112 10.37 14.91 1.06
N GLU A 113 10.82 15.62 2.08
CA GLU A 113 10.15 15.63 3.39
C GLU A 113 8.79 16.33 3.35
N ASN A 114 8.70 17.47 2.64
CA ASN A 114 7.52 18.33 2.62
C ASN A 114 6.87 18.49 1.24
N SER A 115 7.43 17.90 0.20
CA SER A 115 6.90 17.99 -1.16
C SER A 115 7.43 16.87 -2.05
N SER A 116 6.70 16.56 -3.10
CA SER A 116 7.19 15.76 -4.23
C SER A 116 7.45 16.64 -5.44
N ARG A 117 8.43 16.26 -6.27
CA ARG A 117 8.76 16.94 -7.51
C ARG A 117 8.89 15.92 -8.64
N LEU A 118 8.12 16.14 -9.70
CA LEU A 118 8.25 15.37 -10.94
C LEU A 118 9.10 16.16 -11.93
N GLU A 119 10.12 15.52 -12.50
CA GLU A 119 11.09 16.09 -13.43
C GLU A 119 11.14 15.22 -14.69
N LEU A 120 11.33 15.86 -15.84
CA LEU A 120 11.61 15.20 -17.12
C LEU A 120 13.13 15.09 -17.27
N VAL A 121 13.62 13.92 -17.62
CA VAL A 121 15.05 13.70 -17.93
C VAL A 121 15.25 14.01 -19.41
N THR A 122 16.17 14.91 -19.69
CA THR A 122 16.58 15.32 -21.04
C THR A 122 18.08 15.13 -21.21
N ASP A 123 18.60 15.26 -22.42
CA ASP A 123 20.05 15.22 -22.70
C ASP A 123 20.82 16.34 -21.99
N ALA A 124 20.16 17.48 -21.74
CA ALA A 124 20.72 18.62 -21.01
C ALA A 124 20.66 18.50 -19.48
N GLY A 125 19.99 17.46 -18.95
CA GLY A 125 19.78 17.25 -17.52
C GLY A 125 18.32 17.00 -17.17
N THR A 126 17.90 17.41 -15.96
CA THR A 126 16.52 17.26 -15.50
C THR A 126 15.80 18.60 -15.51
N GLU A 127 14.56 18.61 -16.01
CA GLU A 127 13.68 19.76 -16.02
C GLU A 127 12.42 19.50 -15.19
N LYS A 128 12.02 20.49 -14.37
CA LYS A 128 10.76 20.41 -13.63
C LYS A 128 9.57 20.33 -14.59
N VAL A 129 8.72 19.35 -14.42
CA VAL A 129 7.47 19.25 -15.20
C VAL A 129 6.56 20.43 -14.88
N GLY A 130 6.27 21.25 -15.89
CA GLY A 130 5.42 22.44 -15.78
C GLY A 130 3.97 22.12 -15.47
N ALA A 131 3.20 23.14 -15.04
CA ALA A 131 1.80 22.97 -14.63
C ALA A 131 0.92 22.43 -15.78
N SER A 132 1.10 22.91 -17.01
CA SER A 132 0.36 22.41 -18.18
C SER A 132 0.66 20.95 -18.45
N LYS A 133 1.94 20.56 -18.45
CA LYS A 133 2.38 19.18 -18.68
C LYS A 133 1.84 18.23 -17.61
N LEU A 134 1.70 18.66 -16.35
CA LEU A 134 1.10 17.84 -15.29
C LEU A 134 -0.36 17.47 -15.60
N GLN A 135 -1.09 18.27 -16.36
CA GLN A 135 -2.48 18.00 -16.77
C GLN A 135 -2.57 17.12 -18.02
N GLU A 136 -1.49 16.97 -18.76
CA GLU A 136 -1.49 16.15 -19.96
C GLU A 136 -1.63 14.67 -19.64
N LYS A 137 -2.32 13.96 -20.52
CA LYS A 137 -2.50 12.52 -20.45
C LYS A 137 -1.22 11.80 -20.88
N ILE A 138 -0.82 10.79 -20.13
CA ILE A 138 0.30 9.94 -20.52
C ILE A 138 -0.13 9.11 -21.74
N ARG A 139 0.40 9.48 -22.90
CA ARG A 139 0.20 8.78 -24.17
C ARG A 139 -1.26 8.48 -24.52
N GLY A 140 -2.13 9.45 -24.24
CA GLY A 140 -3.57 9.35 -24.53
C GLY A 140 -4.38 8.50 -23.55
N THR A 141 -3.76 7.91 -22.53
CA THR A 141 -4.50 7.19 -21.48
C THR A 141 -5.20 8.16 -20.52
N ILE A 142 -6.02 7.61 -19.61
CA ILE A 142 -6.66 8.43 -18.56
C ILE A 142 -5.71 8.87 -17.45
N LEU A 143 -4.48 8.34 -17.38
CA LEU A 143 -3.49 8.81 -16.41
C LEU A 143 -2.84 10.10 -16.91
N THR A 144 -2.61 11.02 -15.98
CA THR A 144 -1.87 12.26 -16.25
C THR A 144 -0.49 12.22 -15.58
N TYR A 145 0.42 13.09 -16.03
CA TYR A 145 1.72 13.24 -15.34
C TYR A 145 1.52 13.70 -13.89
N GLY A 146 0.46 14.47 -13.61
CA GLY A 146 0.11 14.89 -12.26
C GLY A 146 -0.26 13.74 -11.34
N ASP A 147 -0.84 12.67 -11.88
CA ASP A 147 -1.17 11.47 -11.11
C ASP A 147 0.09 10.75 -10.61
N LEU A 148 1.19 10.78 -11.39
CA LEU A 148 2.48 10.21 -10.98
C LEU A 148 3.24 11.07 -9.95
N ALA A 149 2.86 12.32 -9.77
CA ALA A 149 3.59 13.24 -8.90
C ALA A 149 3.27 13.07 -7.40
N PHE A 150 2.20 12.36 -7.05
CA PHE A 150 1.75 12.12 -5.66
C PHE A 150 1.70 13.37 -4.76
N LYS A 151 1.48 14.55 -5.35
CA LYS A 151 1.48 15.83 -4.60
C LYS A 151 0.48 15.85 -3.46
N PHE A 152 -0.65 15.16 -3.59
CA PHE A 152 -1.69 15.12 -2.57
C PHE A 152 -1.20 14.50 -1.24
N LEU A 153 -0.18 13.64 -1.26
CA LEU A 153 0.40 13.07 -0.03
C LEU A 153 1.04 14.14 0.87
N TYR A 154 1.32 15.31 0.33
CA TYR A 154 1.97 16.43 1.03
C TYR A 154 1.00 17.59 1.34
N TRP A 155 -0.29 17.41 1.05
CA TRP A 155 -1.25 18.45 1.37
C TRP A 155 -1.40 18.62 2.88
N PRO A 156 -1.46 19.86 3.37
CA PRO A 156 -1.74 20.14 4.77
C PRO A 156 -3.20 19.74 5.10
N ASN A 157 -3.55 19.74 6.37
CA ASN A 157 -4.93 19.56 6.83
C ASN A 157 -5.55 18.19 6.49
N ALA A 158 -4.75 17.13 6.52
CA ALA A 158 -5.28 15.78 6.45
C ALA A 158 -6.18 15.47 7.66
N ARG A 159 -7.30 14.80 7.43
CA ARG A 159 -8.25 14.38 8.47
C ARG A 159 -8.44 12.88 8.42
N LEU A 160 -8.39 12.22 9.58
CA LEU A 160 -8.82 10.83 9.70
C LEU A 160 -10.35 10.78 9.79
N LEU A 161 -10.98 10.07 8.86
CA LEU A 161 -12.44 9.89 8.83
C LEU A 161 -12.89 8.62 9.54
N GLY A 162 -11.95 7.72 9.88
CA GLY A 162 -12.23 6.46 10.55
C GLY A 162 -11.66 5.27 9.80
N GLU A 163 -12.29 4.12 9.95
CA GLU A 163 -11.90 2.87 9.33
C GLU A 163 -12.91 2.42 8.29
N GLU A 164 -12.42 1.86 7.20
CA GLU A 164 -13.25 1.27 6.14
C GLU A 164 -12.53 0.06 5.53
N LYS A 165 -13.28 -0.92 5.02
CA LYS A 165 -12.70 -2.05 4.30
C LYS A 165 -12.59 -1.73 2.81
N VAL A 166 -11.41 -1.96 2.24
CA VAL A 166 -11.20 -2.02 0.80
C VAL A 166 -10.90 -3.47 0.45
N ARG A 167 -11.84 -4.11 -0.26
CA ARG A 167 -11.81 -5.56 -0.48
C ARG A 167 -11.75 -6.32 0.85
N THR A 168 -10.69 -7.06 1.10
CA THR A 168 -10.47 -7.84 2.34
C THR A 168 -9.62 -7.12 3.38
N ARG A 169 -9.12 -5.90 3.08
CA ARG A 169 -8.18 -5.17 3.93
C ARG A 169 -8.88 -4.14 4.79
N LYS A 170 -8.53 -4.07 6.08
CA LYS A 170 -8.96 -2.98 6.97
C LYS A 170 -8.06 -1.78 6.72
N CYS A 171 -8.64 -0.64 6.39
CA CYS A 171 -7.91 0.56 6.03
C CYS A 171 -8.31 1.75 6.92
N TRP A 172 -7.35 2.63 7.17
CA TRP A 172 -7.63 3.99 7.60
C TRP A 172 -8.15 4.78 6.40
N LYS A 173 -9.25 5.50 6.59
CA LYS A 173 -9.80 6.42 5.58
C LYS A 173 -9.41 7.83 5.94
N LEU A 174 -8.70 8.50 5.05
CA LEU A 174 -8.22 9.87 5.22
C LEU A 174 -8.88 10.78 4.19
N GLN A 175 -9.07 12.04 4.58
CA GLN A 175 -9.46 13.12 3.70
C GLN A 175 -8.34 14.16 3.64
N LEU A 176 -7.96 14.53 2.42
CA LEU A 176 -6.96 15.56 2.15
C LEU A 176 -7.61 16.64 1.29
N ARG A 177 -7.42 17.91 1.66
CA ARG A 177 -7.94 19.06 0.90
C ARG A 177 -6.81 19.79 0.22
N ALA A 178 -7.01 20.15 -1.04
CA ALA A 178 -6.04 20.92 -1.81
C ALA A 178 -5.79 22.29 -1.15
N PRO A 179 -4.52 22.73 -1.11
CA PRO A 179 -4.17 24.03 -0.55
C PRO A 179 -4.57 25.19 -1.47
N SER A 180 -4.72 24.96 -2.77
CA SER A 180 -5.08 25.99 -3.75
C SER A 180 -5.88 25.39 -4.92
N ARG A 181 -6.50 26.27 -5.73
CA ARG A 181 -7.26 25.90 -6.93
C ARG A 181 -6.40 25.49 -8.13
N GLU A 182 -5.09 25.53 -8.00
CA GLU A 182 -4.18 25.05 -9.05
C GLU A 182 -4.16 23.53 -9.17
N SER A 183 -4.65 22.82 -8.14
CA SER A 183 -4.76 21.37 -8.18
C SER A 183 -5.97 20.92 -8.99
N THR A 184 -5.80 19.85 -9.78
CA THR A 184 -6.90 19.13 -10.46
C THR A 184 -7.94 18.62 -9.47
N TYR A 185 -7.50 18.17 -8.30
CA TYR A 185 -8.37 17.70 -7.24
C TYR A 185 -8.56 18.78 -6.18
N SER A 186 -9.79 19.04 -5.77
CA SER A 186 -10.11 19.87 -4.60
C SER A 186 -9.96 19.07 -3.32
N ASN A 187 -10.25 17.78 -3.41
CA ASN A 187 -10.29 16.86 -2.29
C ASN A 187 -9.85 15.47 -2.75
N VAL A 188 -9.10 14.79 -1.90
CA VAL A 188 -8.68 13.40 -2.13
C VAL A 188 -9.05 12.56 -0.91
N LEU A 189 -9.69 11.42 -1.14
CA LEU A 189 -9.87 10.38 -0.14
C LEU A 189 -8.84 9.29 -0.34
N LEU A 190 -8.18 8.87 0.73
CA LEU A 190 -7.19 7.80 0.74
C LEU A 190 -7.63 6.67 1.65
N TRP A 191 -7.36 5.43 1.26
CA TRP A 191 -7.50 4.24 2.09
C TRP A 191 -6.14 3.58 2.25
N VAL A 192 -5.60 3.65 3.46
CA VAL A 192 -4.28 3.11 3.83
C VAL A 192 -4.48 1.84 4.64
N ASP A 193 -3.92 0.73 4.18
CA ASP A 193 -4.02 -0.56 4.87
C ASP A 193 -3.38 -0.50 6.25
N LYS A 194 -4.13 -0.85 7.29
CA LYS A 194 -3.69 -0.77 8.69
C LYS A 194 -2.50 -1.68 9.00
N ALA A 195 -2.38 -2.81 8.33
CA ALA A 195 -1.35 -3.80 8.61
C ALA A 195 -0.02 -3.52 7.89
N SER A 196 -0.07 -2.99 6.67
CA SER A 196 1.12 -2.80 5.83
C SER A 196 1.49 -1.34 5.58
N GLY A 197 0.59 -0.39 5.86
CA GLY A 197 0.77 1.01 5.48
C GLY A 197 0.60 1.28 3.97
N ALA A 198 0.24 0.27 3.17
CA ALA A 198 0.10 0.42 1.73
C ALA A 198 -1.14 1.23 1.35
N LEU A 199 -1.02 2.08 0.34
CA LEU A 199 -2.15 2.81 -0.25
C LEU A 199 -2.99 1.85 -1.10
N MET A 200 -4.21 1.54 -0.64
CA MET A 200 -5.12 0.57 -1.27
C MET A 200 -6.09 1.21 -2.26
N ARG A 201 -6.54 2.42 -1.97
CA ARG A 201 -7.44 3.20 -2.84
C ARG A 201 -7.20 4.69 -2.67
N MET A 202 -7.34 5.42 -3.76
CA MET A 202 -7.39 6.88 -3.82
C MET A 202 -8.59 7.30 -4.66
N GLU A 203 -9.35 8.28 -4.20
CA GLU A 203 -10.42 8.92 -4.97
C GLU A 203 -10.17 10.42 -5.02
N GLY A 204 -10.11 10.97 -6.23
CA GLY A 204 -9.97 12.40 -6.49
C GLY A 204 -11.30 13.04 -6.86
N TYR A 205 -11.60 14.17 -6.23
CA TYR A 205 -12.83 14.95 -6.42
C TYR A 205 -12.49 16.32 -6.99
N ASP A 206 -13.31 16.81 -7.89
CA ASP A 206 -13.21 18.16 -8.44
C ASP A 206 -13.66 19.24 -7.45
N TRP A 207 -13.70 20.48 -7.89
CA TRP A 207 -14.09 21.64 -7.09
C TRP A 207 -15.60 21.74 -6.85
N ASP A 208 -16.40 20.93 -7.55
CA ASP A 208 -17.84 20.76 -7.34
C ASP A 208 -18.17 19.51 -6.49
N ALA A 209 -17.14 18.95 -5.84
CA ALA A 209 -17.21 17.74 -5.00
C ALA A 209 -17.72 16.50 -5.76
N LYS A 210 -17.47 16.42 -7.06
CA LYS A 210 -17.78 15.25 -7.89
C LYS A 210 -16.53 14.39 -8.03
N ILE A 211 -16.72 13.07 -7.93
CA ILE A 211 -15.62 12.14 -8.18
C ILE A 211 -15.23 12.21 -9.66
N ILE A 212 -13.94 12.37 -9.92
CA ILE A 212 -13.40 12.41 -11.28
C ILE A 212 -12.45 11.27 -11.58
N LYS A 213 -11.77 10.72 -10.53
CA LYS A 213 -10.83 9.63 -10.73
C LYS A 213 -10.76 8.74 -9.49
N ARG A 214 -10.59 7.43 -9.72
CA ARG A 214 -10.31 6.44 -8.67
C ARG A 214 -9.14 5.56 -9.06
N PHE A 215 -8.24 5.33 -8.12
CA PHE A 215 -7.18 4.35 -8.19
C PHE A 215 -7.46 3.28 -7.14
N GLU A 216 -7.40 2.01 -7.52
CA GLU A 216 -7.64 0.91 -6.59
C GLU A 216 -6.71 -0.26 -6.87
N VAL A 217 -6.02 -0.74 -5.84
CA VAL A 217 -5.22 -1.96 -5.91
C VAL A 217 -6.13 -3.16 -6.12
N VAL A 218 -6.01 -3.79 -7.28
CA VAL A 218 -6.80 -4.98 -7.65
C VAL A 218 -6.15 -6.24 -7.12
N SER A 219 -4.83 -6.34 -7.28
CA SER A 219 -4.07 -7.49 -6.80
C SER A 219 -2.65 -7.11 -6.42
N ALA A 220 -2.08 -7.88 -5.52
CA ALA A 220 -0.69 -7.82 -5.11
C ALA A 220 -0.02 -9.17 -5.36
N GLN A 221 1.30 -9.16 -5.50
CA GLN A 221 2.13 -10.35 -5.67
C GLN A 221 3.26 -10.35 -4.65
N LYS A 222 3.74 -11.53 -4.31
CA LYS A 222 4.87 -11.70 -3.42
C LYS A 222 6.13 -11.99 -4.23
N ILE A 223 7.14 -11.13 -4.06
CA ILE A 223 8.46 -11.27 -4.69
C ILE A 223 9.47 -11.25 -3.53
N GLU A 224 10.35 -12.25 -3.44
CA GLU A 224 11.38 -12.35 -2.39
C GLU A 224 10.85 -12.07 -0.96
N ARG A 225 9.71 -12.66 -0.63
CA ARG A 225 9.01 -12.53 0.66
C ARG A 225 8.39 -11.14 0.93
N ARG A 226 8.46 -10.18 0.00
CA ARG A 226 7.82 -8.85 0.09
C ARG A 226 6.57 -8.79 -0.81
N TRP A 227 5.59 -8.00 -0.39
CA TRP A 227 4.38 -7.76 -1.18
C TRP A 227 4.58 -6.54 -2.07
N PHE A 228 4.26 -6.71 -3.35
CA PHE A 228 4.31 -5.67 -4.37
C PHE A 228 2.96 -5.54 -5.06
N LEU A 229 2.70 -4.36 -5.59
CA LEU A 229 1.60 -4.15 -6.51
C LEU A 229 1.75 -5.11 -7.71
N LYS A 230 0.70 -5.86 -8.04
CA LYS A 230 0.62 -6.62 -9.29
C LYS A 230 -0.25 -5.89 -10.30
N GLN A 231 -1.42 -5.40 -9.87
CA GLN A 231 -2.34 -4.68 -10.72
C GLN A 231 -3.09 -3.60 -9.94
N MET A 232 -3.14 -2.40 -10.50
CA MET A 232 -3.96 -1.28 -10.06
C MET A 232 -4.94 -0.92 -11.18
N ARG A 233 -6.19 -0.75 -10.82
CA ARG A 233 -7.23 -0.21 -11.71
C ARG A 233 -7.33 1.29 -11.52
N VAL A 234 -7.40 2.01 -12.60
CA VAL A 234 -7.68 3.44 -12.65
C VAL A 234 -9.00 3.64 -13.38
N GLU A 235 -9.92 4.37 -12.79
CA GLU A 235 -11.22 4.70 -13.35
C GLU A 235 -11.34 6.21 -13.47
N GLN A 236 -11.74 6.69 -14.64
CA GLN A 236 -12.17 8.06 -14.88
C GLN A 236 -13.69 8.10 -14.87
N PHE A 237 -14.25 9.07 -14.17
CA PHE A 237 -15.70 9.25 -14.08
C PHE A 237 -16.17 10.36 -15.00
N GLN A 238 -17.36 10.17 -15.58
CA GLN A 238 -18.02 11.21 -16.36
C GLN A 238 -18.36 12.40 -15.45
N PRO A 239 -18.02 13.63 -15.86
CA PRO A 239 -18.28 14.81 -15.05
C PRO A 239 -19.72 14.91 -14.57
N GLY A 240 -19.90 15.20 -13.28
CA GLY A 240 -21.22 15.37 -12.66
C GLY A 240 -22.00 14.10 -12.38
N THR A 241 -21.47 12.92 -12.76
CA THR A 241 -22.12 11.63 -12.53
C THR A 241 -21.20 10.68 -11.73
N ASN A 242 -21.74 9.53 -11.30
CA ASN A 242 -20.95 8.44 -10.74
C ASN A 242 -20.70 7.33 -11.77
N HIS A 243 -20.89 7.63 -13.06
CA HIS A 243 -20.69 6.69 -14.14
C HIS A 243 -19.19 6.64 -14.53
N VAL A 244 -18.65 5.42 -14.66
CA VAL A 244 -17.27 5.22 -15.11
C VAL A 244 -17.23 5.38 -16.63
N GLU A 245 -16.53 6.41 -17.10
CA GLU A 245 -16.35 6.71 -18.51
C GLU A 245 -15.26 5.85 -19.16
N ALA A 246 -14.13 5.68 -18.46
CA ALA A 246 -13.00 4.93 -18.97
C ALA A 246 -12.25 4.21 -17.85
N ARG A 247 -11.55 3.13 -18.22
CA ARG A 247 -10.70 2.35 -17.31
C ARG A 247 -9.33 2.11 -17.90
N ALA A 248 -8.31 2.23 -17.05
CA ALA A 248 -6.95 1.79 -17.35
C ALA A 248 -6.44 0.88 -16.24
N TYR A 249 -5.42 0.09 -16.56
CA TYR A 249 -4.77 -0.81 -15.61
C TYR A 249 -3.26 -0.56 -15.64
N LEU A 250 -2.70 -0.32 -14.47
CA LEU A 250 -1.26 -0.37 -14.27
C LEU A 250 -0.93 -1.79 -13.81
N GLU A 251 -0.12 -2.50 -14.59
CA GLU A 251 0.22 -3.90 -14.39
C GLU A 251 1.73 -4.03 -14.25
N ILE A 252 2.19 -4.66 -13.17
CA ILE A 252 3.60 -4.97 -12.97
C ILE A 252 3.85 -6.38 -13.46
N LYS A 253 4.78 -6.50 -14.41
CA LYS A 253 5.31 -7.75 -14.93
C LYS A 253 6.60 -8.11 -14.18
N ARG A 254 6.88 -9.38 -14.10
CA ARG A 254 8.19 -9.85 -13.61
C ARG A 254 9.22 -9.70 -14.69
#